data_7a172f72bc190e67950fce7667ddfb99
#
_entry.id   7a172f72bc190e67950fce7667ddfb99
#
_cell.length_a   1.000
_cell.length_b   1.000
_cell.length_c   1.000
_cell.angle_alpha   90.00
_cell.angle_beta   90.00
_cell.angle_gamma   90.00
#
_symmetry.space_group_name_H-M   'P 1'
#
loop_
_entity.id
_entity.type
_entity.pdbx_description
1 polymer ?
#
loop_
_entity_poly.entity_id
_entity_poly.type
_entity_poly.pdbx_seq_one_letter_code
_entity_poly.pdbx_strand_id
1 'polypeptide(L)'
;AEGRMINDGVIQSALMYLPNLPAYEENGDYARSAMIKMKTEWGMNFPENPLAIAHELDIQEKMSRHNLNVNVVYEFIPDLKLSARLGQQWYNYRYFYYRPMSIGRDAAPAYSEELRSSNIARTTSTYDVDRLGEFTLSYKKKIGRHHIDALAGYTLQKKTYDRLGVEATGFANDRIHEVT
;
A
#
# COMPACT_ATOMS: atom_id res chain seq x y z
N ALA A 1 -6.00 10.68 10.49
CA ALA A 1 -6.34 9.46 9.72
C ALA A 1 -7.85 9.34 9.73
N GLU A 2 -8.48 9.95 8.75
CA GLU A 2 -9.92 9.82 8.54
C GLU A 2 -10.19 8.38 8.11
N GLY A 3 -10.98 7.68 8.94
CA GLY A 3 -11.50 6.37 8.63
C GLY A 3 -12.41 6.46 7.41
N ARG A 4 -11.85 6.39 6.23
CA ARG A 4 -12.60 6.09 5.03
C ARG A 4 -13.13 4.67 5.19
N MET A 5 -14.39 4.55 5.44
CA MET A 5 -15.10 3.33 5.09
C MET A 5 -14.95 3.19 3.58
N ILE A 6 -14.03 2.35 3.17
CA ILE A 6 -13.81 2.04 1.76
C ILE A 6 -14.95 1.11 1.38
N ASN A 7 -16.06 1.69 0.94
CA ASN A 7 -17.13 0.92 0.28
C ASN A 7 -16.69 0.35 -1.10
N ASP A 8 -15.41 0.43 -1.39
CA ASP A 8 -14.84 0.08 -2.68
C ASP A 8 -14.34 -1.39 -2.72
N GLY A 9 -14.51 -2.13 -1.65
CA GLY A 9 -14.08 -3.53 -1.60
C GLY A 9 -15.14 -4.48 -2.15
N VAL A 10 -14.79 -5.30 -3.13
CA VAL A 10 -15.68 -6.31 -3.73
C VAL A 10 -16.33 -7.21 -2.68
N ILE A 11 -15.54 -7.70 -1.72
CA ILE A 11 -16.02 -8.61 -0.67
C ILE A 11 -16.99 -7.89 0.27
N GLN A 12 -16.67 -6.68 0.69
CA GLN A 12 -17.55 -5.90 1.55
C GLN A 12 -18.85 -5.56 0.83
N SER A 13 -18.77 -5.14 -0.42
CA SER A 13 -19.93 -4.86 -1.24
C SER A 13 -20.82 -6.10 -1.42
N ALA A 14 -20.22 -7.25 -1.70
CA ALA A 14 -20.94 -8.50 -1.84
C ALA A 14 -21.68 -8.94 -0.56
N LEU A 15 -21.06 -8.73 0.60
CA LEU A 15 -21.70 -9.05 1.89
C LEU A 15 -22.84 -8.08 2.26
N MET A 16 -22.80 -6.87 1.77
CA MET A 16 -23.80 -5.83 2.04
C MET A 16 -24.87 -5.75 0.94
N TYR A 17 -24.63 -6.36 -0.22
CA TYR A 17 -25.58 -6.34 -1.33
C TYR A 17 -26.81 -7.16 -1.02
N LEU A 18 -27.99 -6.58 -1.23
CA LEU A 18 -29.23 -7.24 -0.88
C LEU A 18 -29.53 -8.38 -1.86
N PRO A 19 -29.96 -9.57 -1.36
CA PRO A 19 -30.18 -10.75 -2.21
C PRO A 19 -31.29 -10.60 -3.27
N ASN A 20 -32.18 -9.64 -3.09
CA ASN A 20 -33.29 -9.36 -3.99
C ASN A 20 -32.94 -8.30 -5.06
N LEU A 21 -31.72 -7.77 -5.03
CA LEU A 21 -31.29 -6.84 -6.06
C LEU A 21 -30.67 -7.59 -7.24
N PRO A 22 -31.03 -7.21 -8.48
CA PRO A 22 -30.43 -7.83 -9.65
C PRO A 22 -28.96 -7.43 -9.80
N ALA A 23 -28.15 -8.32 -10.35
CA ALA A 23 -26.77 -8.01 -10.72
C ALA A 23 -26.68 -7.20 -12.02
N TYR A 24 -27.64 -7.37 -12.91
CA TYR A 24 -27.70 -6.74 -14.22
C TYR A 24 -29.07 -6.08 -14.44
N GLU A 25 -29.08 -4.99 -15.17
CA GLU A 25 -30.29 -4.38 -15.72
C GLU A 25 -30.79 -5.17 -16.95
N GLU A 26 -31.99 -4.89 -17.41
CA GLU A 26 -32.58 -5.56 -18.60
C GLU A 26 -31.76 -5.37 -19.88
N ASN A 27 -31.03 -4.28 -19.98
CA ASN A 27 -30.15 -3.98 -21.12
C ASN A 27 -28.78 -4.69 -21.06
N GLY A 28 -28.51 -5.44 -19.99
CA GLY A 28 -27.26 -6.17 -19.75
C GLY A 28 -26.16 -5.38 -19.02
N ASP A 29 -26.40 -4.11 -18.71
CA ASP A 29 -25.48 -3.32 -17.89
C ASP A 29 -25.54 -3.75 -16.43
N TYR A 30 -24.51 -3.42 -15.65
CA TYR A 30 -24.52 -3.65 -14.22
C TYR A 30 -25.58 -2.79 -13.53
N ALA A 31 -26.39 -3.41 -12.69
CA ALA A 31 -27.31 -2.66 -11.84
C ALA A 31 -26.52 -1.72 -10.92
N ARG A 32 -26.84 -0.44 -10.93
CA ARG A 32 -26.12 0.60 -10.18
C ARG A 32 -26.82 0.92 -8.88
N SER A 33 -26.06 1.12 -7.83
CA SER A 33 -26.60 1.48 -6.51
C SER A 33 -27.37 2.81 -6.56
N ALA A 34 -26.95 3.77 -7.36
CA ALA A 34 -27.66 5.01 -7.58
C ALA A 34 -29.07 4.79 -8.11
N MET A 35 -29.26 3.85 -9.05
CA MET A 35 -30.58 3.48 -9.60
C MET A 35 -31.45 2.80 -8.54
N ILE A 36 -30.86 1.99 -7.69
CA ILE A 36 -31.55 1.31 -6.60
C ILE A 36 -32.01 2.33 -5.57
N LYS A 37 -31.20 3.30 -5.22
CA LYS A 37 -31.54 4.37 -4.30
C LYS A 37 -32.72 5.21 -4.79
N MET A 38 -32.79 5.48 -6.09
CA MET A 38 -33.94 6.20 -6.67
C MET A 38 -35.23 5.40 -6.61
N LYS A 39 -35.13 4.07 -6.57
CA LYS A 39 -36.30 3.15 -6.50
C LYS A 39 -36.73 2.85 -5.05
N THR A 40 -35.90 3.16 -4.05
CA THR A 40 -36.18 2.88 -2.64
C THR A 40 -36.28 4.20 -1.87
N GLU A 41 -37.42 4.51 -1.31
CA GLU A 41 -37.66 5.70 -0.47
C GLU A 41 -36.92 5.69 0.87
N TRP A 42 -36.06 4.72 1.12
CA TRP A 42 -35.54 4.42 2.45
C TRP A 42 -34.25 5.14 2.82
N GLY A 43 -33.71 5.99 2.00
CA GLY A 43 -32.55 6.84 2.36
C GLY A 43 -31.27 6.10 2.79
N MET A 44 -31.23 4.78 2.63
CA MET A 44 -30.09 3.97 3.01
C MET A 44 -28.98 4.05 1.97
N ASN A 45 -27.74 4.04 2.39
CA ASN A 45 -26.60 3.91 1.50
C ASN A 45 -26.50 2.46 1.05
N PHE A 46 -26.80 2.21 -0.20
CA PHE A 46 -26.59 0.88 -0.80
C PHE A 46 -25.14 0.74 -1.27
N PRO A 47 -24.51 -0.41 -1.05
CA PRO A 47 -23.21 -0.69 -1.61
C PRO A 47 -23.30 -0.75 -3.15
N GLU A 48 -22.23 -0.38 -3.81
CA GLU A 48 -22.14 -0.54 -5.26
C GLU A 48 -22.19 -2.03 -5.64
N ASN A 49 -22.63 -2.32 -6.86
CA ASN A 49 -22.69 -3.67 -7.34
C ASN A 49 -21.29 -4.35 -7.30
N PRO A 50 -21.13 -5.47 -6.58
CA PRO A 50 -19.83 -6.12 -6.43
C PRO A 50 -19.22 -6.60 -7.76
N LEU A 51 -20.05 -6.95 -8.74
CA LEU A 51 -19.57 -7.32 -10.08
C LEU A 51 -19.06 -6.10 -10.85
N ALA A 52 -19.72 -4.96 -10.73
CA ALA A 52 -19.25 -3.72 -11.32
C ALA A 52 -17.90 -3.30 -10.71
N ILE A 53 -17.78 -3.37 -9.39
CA ILE A 53 -16.51 -3.10 -8.70
C ILE A 53 -15.41 -4.04 -9.20
N ALA A 54 -15.69 -5.33 -9.30
CA ALA A 54 -14.69 -6.33 -9.68
C ALA A 54 -14.18 -6.15 -11.13
N HIS A 55 -15.01 -5.63 -12.03
CA HIS A 55 -14.67 -5.55 -13.45
C HIS A 55 -14.26 -4.15 -13.92
N GLU A 56 -14.72 -3.11 -13.26
CA GLU A 56 -14.52 -1.73 -13.73
C GLU A 56 -13.50 -0.94 -12.90
N LEU A 57 -13.23 -1.34 -11.65
CA LEU A 57 -12.14 -0.74 -10.87
C LEU A 57 -10.80 -1.31 -11.33
N ASP A 58 -9.85 -0.44 -11.64
CA ASP A 58 -8.46 -0.83 -11.88
C ASP A 58 -7.61 -0.51 -10.66
N ILE A 59 -7.18 -1.56 -9.97
CA ILE A 59 -6.31 -1.46 -8.80
C ILE A 59 -5.08 -2.29 -9.06
N GLN A 60 -3.93 -1.63 -9.07
CA GLN A 60 -2.65 -2.28 -9.30
C GLN A 60 -1.69 -1.98 -8.15
N GLU A 61 -1.14 -3.03 -7.58
CA GLU A 61 -0.09 -2.92 -6.58
C GLU A 61 1.18 -3.61 -7.07
N LYS A 62 2.28 -2.89 -7.07
CA LYS A 62 3.59 -3.42 -7.40
C LYS A 62 4.53 -3.15 -6.24
N MET A 63 5.11 -4.22 -5.70
CA MET A 63 6.03 -4.15 -4.59
C MET A 63 7.30 -4.91 -4.92
N SER A 64 8.43 -4.29 -4.68
CA SER A 64 9.72 -4.96 -4.73
C SER A 64 10.53 -4.68 -3.48
N ARG A 65 11.15 -5.71 -2.93
CA ARG A 65 12.02 -5.61 -1.77
C ARG A 65 13.31 -6.35 -2.03
N HIS A 66 14.42 -5.67 -1.88
CA HIS A 66 15.75 -6.25 -2.01
C HIS A 66 16.50 -6.07 -0.70
N ASN A 67 17.13 -7.14 -0.23
CA ASN A 67 17.94 -7.12 0.99
C ASN A 67 19.34 -7.61 0.61
N LEU A 68 20.34 -6.80 0.95
CA LEU A 68 21.73 -7.17 0.82
C LEU A 68 22.36 -7.15 2.22
N ASN A 69 23.03 -8.23 2.59
CA ASN A 69 23.77 -8.30 3.84
C ASN A 69 25.16 -8.88 3.55
N VAL A 70 26.17 -8.17 4.03
CA VAL A 70 27.56 -8.59 3.95
C VAL A 70 28.10 -8.66 5.37
N ASN A 71 28.72 -9.78 5.70
CA ASN A 71 29.37 -9.99 6.99
C ASN A 71 30.82 -10.35 6.76
N VAL A 72 31.73 -9.58 7.37
CA VAL A 72 33.18 -9.80 7.30
C VAL A 72 33.70 -9.95 8.70
N VAL A 73 34.48 -11.00 8.92
CA VAL A 73 35.19 -11.21 10.18
C VAL A 73 36.68 -11.26 9.86
N TYR A 74 37.44 -10.42 10.54
CA TYR A 74 38.87 -10.34 10.38
C TYR A 74 39.58 -10.48 11.74
N GLU A 75 40.52 -11.40 11.82
CA GLU A 75 41.35 -11.62 13.01
C GLU A 75 42.71 -10.97 12.79
N PHE A 76 42.95 -9.85 13.47
CA PHE A 76 44.20 -9.08 13.37
C PHE A 76 45.38 -9.78 14.01
N ILE A 77 45.15 -10.33 15.16
CA ILE A 77 46.10 -11.10 15.97
C ILE A 77 45.29 -12.18 16.67
N PRO A 78 45.92 -13.28 17.12
CA PRO A 78 45.26 -14.24 17.98
C PRO A 78 44.58 -13.52 19.17
N ASP A 79 43.32 -13.87 19.43
CA ASP A 79 42.50 -13.30 20.50
C ASP A 79 41.77 -11.97 20.13
N LEU A 80 42.09 -11.27 19.02
CA LEU A 80 41.47 -10.00 18.63
C LEU A 80 40.76 -10.10 17.27
N LYS A 81 39.42 -10.03 17.25
CA LYS A 81 38.57 -10.11 16.06
C LYS A 81 37.77 -8.85 15.83
N LEU A 82 37.78 -8.39 14.60
CA LEU A 82 36.85 -7.37 14.12
C LEU A 82 35.78 -8.05 13.28
N SER A 83 34.52 -7.82 13.62
CA SER A 83 33.37 -8.20 12.80
C SER A 83 32.72 -6.93 12.25
N ALA A 84 32.50 -6.91 10.94
CA ALA A 84 31.76 -5.84 10.26
C ALA A 84 30.55 -6.46 9.56
N ARG A 85 29.37 -5.98 9.90
CA ARG A 85 28.11 -6.33 9.21
C ARG A 85 27.57 -5.11 8.52
N LEU A 86 27.39 -5.22 7.20
CA LEU A 86 26.80 -4.17 6.39
C LEU A 86 25.49 -4.69 5.80
N GLY A 87 24.41 -3.97 6.04
CA GLY A 87 23.09 -4.29 5.55
C GLY A 87 22.51 -3.15 4.72
N GLN A 88 21.84 -3.47 3.66
CA GLN A 88 21.03 -2.51 2.93
C GLN A 88 19.75 -3.16 2.45
N GLN A 89 18.63 -2.48 2.72
CA GLN A 89 17.32 -2.84 2.23
C GLN A 89 16.80 -1.74 1.32
N TRP A 90 16.28 -2.14 0.16
CA TRP A 90 15.50 -1.29 -0.73
C TRP A 90 14.07 -1.79 -0.76
N TYR A 91 13.14 -0.89 -0.64
CA TYR A 91 11.72 -1.16 -0.75
C TYR A 91 11.11 -0.16 -1.71
N ASN A 92 10.50 -0.67 -2.78
CA ASN A 92 9.73 0.11 -3.72
C ASN A 92 8.30 -0.39 -3.69
N TYR A 93 7.37 0.51 -3.52
CA TYR A 93 5.95 0.24 -3.58
C TYR A 93 5.28 1.23 -4.51
N ARG A 94 4.50 0.73 -5.44
CA ARG A 94 3.68 1.54 -6.34
C ARG A 94 2.25 1.03 -6.24
N TYR A 95 1.35 1.94 -5.93
CA TYR A 95 -0.09 1.74 -5.91
C TYR A 95 -0.71 2.59 -6.99
N PHE A 96 -1.57 1.99 -7.80
CA PHE A 96 -2.39 2.66 -8.78
C PHE A 96 -3.84 2.30 -8.50
N TYR A 97 -4.73 3.27 -8.57
CA TYR A 97 -6.16 3.14 -8.39
C TYR A 97 -6.86 4.00 -9.42
N TYR A 98 -7.74 3.41 -10.20
CA TYR A 98 -8.62 4.12 -11.10
C TYR A 98 -10.06 3.69 -10.85
N ARG A 99 -10.95 4.67 -10.74
CA ARG A 99 -12.39 4.47 -10.65
C ARG A 99 -13.06 5.21 -11.79
N PRO A 100 -13.78 4.53 -12.69
CA PRO A 100 -14.52 5.14 -13.79
C PRO A 100 -15.75 5.90 -13.29
N MET A 101 -16.33 6.75 -14.15
CA MET A 101 -17.57 7.47 -13.88
C MET A 101 -18.76 6.54 -13.65
N SER A 102 -18.74 5.35 -14.28
CA SER A 102 -19.78 4.33 -14.16
C SER A 102 -19.95 3.82 -12.73
N ILE A 103 -18.88 3.76 -11.94
CA ILE A 103 -18.95 3.42 -10.52
C ILE A 103 -19.17 4.69 -9.71
N GLY A 104 -20.45 4.99 -9.46
CA GLY A 104 -20.83 6.09 -8.60
C GLY A 104 -20.30 5.89 -7.17
N ARG A 105 -19.88 6.98 -6.53
CA ARG A 105 -19.79 6.97 -5.07
C ARG A 105 -21.19 7.16 -4.54
N ASP A 106 -21.77 6.08 -4.06
CA ASP A 106 -23.01 6.24 -3.34
C ASP A 106 -22.81 7.08 -2.11
N ALA A 107 -23.34 8.27 -2.29
CA ALA A 107 -23.92 9.08 -1.27
C ALA A 107 -23.33 9.01 0.13
N ALA A 108 -22.07 9.28 0.29
CA ALA A 108 -21.72 10.05 1.49
C ALA A 108 -22.33 11.44 1.28
N PRO A 109 -23.25 11.91 2.13
CA PRO A 109 -23.84 13.24 1.99
C PRO A 109 -22.84 14.40 2.03
N ALA A 110 -21.58 14.10 2.31
CA ALA A 110 -20.46 15.04 2.40
C ALA A 110 -19.76 15.33 1.07
N TYR A 111 -20.08 14.62 -0.02
CA TYR A 111 -19.44 14.87 -1.32
C TYR A 111 -20.35 15.68 -2.22
N SER A 112 -19.78 16.67 -2.92
CA SER A 112 -20.49 17.41 -3.96
C SER A 112 -20.91 16.44 -5.08
N GLU A 113 -22.00 16.76 -5.75
CA GLU A 113 -22.53 15.96 -6.86
C GLU A 113 -21.50 15.77 -7.97
N GLU A 114 -20.65 16.76 -8.17
CA GLU A 114 -19.55 16.77 -9.12
C GLU A 114 -18.48 15.69 -8.82
N LEU A 115 -18.17 15.44 -7.54
CA LEU A 115 -17.24 14.38 -7.13
C LEU A 115 -17.87 12.98 -7.14
N ARG A 116 -19.19 12.89 -7.14
CA ARG A 116 -19.90 11.60 -7.24
C ARG A 116 -19.90 11.04 -8.65
N SER A 117 -19.95 11.91 -9.65
CA SER A 117 -20.01 11.55 -11.06
C SER A 117 -18.66 11.59 -11.78
N SER A 118 -17.59 12.00 -11.10
CA SER A 118 -16.28 12.08 -11.73
C SER A 118 -15.48 10.80 -11.56
N ASN A 119 -14.73 10.46 -12.60
CA ASN A 119 -13.69 9.45 -12.51
C ASN A 119 -12.52 9.96 -11.65
N ILE A 120 -11.81 9.02 -11.03
CA ILE A 120 -10.69 9.33 -10.13
C ILE A 120 -9.54 8.41 -10.46
N ALA A 121 -8.37 8.99 -10.71
CA ALA A 121 -7.10 8.27 -10.77
C ALA A 121 -6.23 8.68 -9.58
N ARG A 122 -5.63 7.69 -8.91
CA ARG A 122 -4.72 7.91 -7.80
C ARG A 122 -3.47 7.06 -7.99
N THR A 123 -2.31 7.69 -7.93
CA THR A 123 -1.03 6.99 -7.95
C THR A 123 -0.26 7.33 -6.68
N THR A 124 0.28 6.31 -6.02
CA THR A 124 1.20 6.49 -4.89
C THR A 124 2.47 5.71 -5.18
N SER A 125 3.61 6.38 -5.08
CA SER A 125 4.92 5.76 -5.15
C SER A 125 5.65 5.95 -3.84
N THR A 126 6.18 4.88 -3.27
CA THR A 126 6.96 4.90 -2.04
C THR A 126 8.32 4.26 -2.30
N TYR A 127 9.37 4.93 -1.89
CA TYR A 127 10.74 4.47 -1.95
C TYR A 127 11.35 4.55 -0.55
N ASP A 128 11.77 3.41 -0.02
CA ASP A 128 12.37 3.31 1.31
C ASP A 128 13.72 2.60 1.20
N VAL A 129 14.77 3.21 1.76
CA VAL A 129 16.10 2.63 1.83
C VAL A 129 16.58 2.66 3.26
N ASP A 130 16.87 1.50 3.80
CA ASP A 130 17.48 1.34 5.12
C ASP A 130 18.90 0.79 4.95
N ARG A 131 19.88 1.46 5.56
CA ARG A 131 21.29 1.10 5.58
C ARG A 131 21.74 0.92 7.00
N LEU A 132 22.36 -0.21 7.27
CA LEU A 132 22.88 -0.58 8.58
C LEU A 132 24.38 -0.93 8.46
N GLY A 133 25.17 -0.36 9.33
CA GLY A 133 26.57 -0.75 9.54
C GLY A 133 26.80 -1.07 11.02
N GLU A 134 27.23 -2.27 11.31
CA GLU A 134 27.58 -2.72 12.65
C GLU A 134 29.03 -3.18 12.66
N PHE A 135 29.79 -2.65 13.60
CA PHE A 135 31.20 -2.98 13.82
C PHE A 135 31.37 -3.49 15.24
N THR A 136 31.99 -4.62 15.40
CA THR A 136 32.22 -5.23 16.72
C THR A 136 33.66 -5.68 16.82
N LEU A 137 34.35 -5.16 17.81
CA LEU A 137 35.70 -5.58 18.18
C LEU A 137 35.63 -6.48 19.42
N SER A 138 36.09 -7.69 19.31
CA SER A 138 36.12 -8.65 20.40
C SER A 138 37.55 -9.08 20.72
N TYR A 139 37.89 -9.05 21.98
CA TYR A 139 39.19 -9.50 22.51
C TYR A 139 38.95 -10.56 23.55
N LYS A 140 39.55 -11.74 23.40
CA LYS A 140 39.44 -12.86 24.35
C LYS A 140 40.81 -13.44 24.64
N LYS A 141 41.26 -13.34 25.86
CA LYS A 141 42.56 -13.83 26.23
C LYS A 141 42.58 -14.56 27.59
N LYS A 142 43.27 -15.67 27.58
CA LYS A 142 43.56 -16.41 28.79
C LYS A 142 45.00 -16.15 29.23
N ILE A 143 45.19 -15.61 30.44
CA ILE A 143 46.50 -15.36 31.03
C ILE A 143 46.56 -16.11 32.36
N GLY A 144 47.21 -17.27 32.35
CA GLY A 144 47.27 -18.14 33.53
C GLY A 144 45.85 -18.60 33.95
N ARG A 145 45.43 -18.18 35.13
CA ARG A 145 44.10 -18.48 35.70
C ARG A 145 43.04 -17.43 35.35
N HIS A 146 43.42 -16.33 34.69
CA HIS A 146 42.55 -15.24 34.36
C HIS A 146 42.04 -15.35 32.95
N HIS A 147 40.74 -15.09 32.75
CA HIS A 147 40.09 -14.98 31.44
C HIS A 147 39.63 -13.54 31.27
N ILE A 148 40.11 -12.90 30.22
CA ILE A 148 39.72 -11.55 29.83
C ILE A 148 38.83 -11.68 28.62
N ASP A 149 37.61 -11.13 28.68
CA ASP A 149 36.68 -11.02 27.55
C ASP A 149 36.22 -9.57 27.48
N ALA A 150 36.58 -8.89 26.40
CA ALA A 150 36.23 -7.51 26.15
C ALA A 150 35.54 -7.37 24.80
N LEU A 151 34.46 -6.59 24.75
CA LEU A 151 33.68 -6.32 23.55
C LEU A 151 33.46 -4.82 23.45
N ALA A 152 33.71 -4.28 22.25
CA ALA A 152 33.32 -2.94 21.86
C ALA A 152 32.54 -2.97 20.57
N GLY A 153 31.47 -2.20 20.48
CA GLY A 153 30.61 -2.17 19.32
C GLY A 153 30.23 -0.75 18.91
N TYR A 154 30.02 -0.58 17.61
CA TYR A 154 29.54 0.66 17.02
C TYR A 154 28.52 0.35 15.94
N THR A 155 27.38 1.03 15.97
CA THR A 155 26.29 0.85 14.99
C THR A 155 25.95 2.18 14.34
N LEU A 156 25.80 2.15 13.03
CA LEU A 156 25.35 3.25 12.20
C LEU A 156 24.10 2.81 11.45
N GLN A 157 23.04 3.60 11.50
CA GLN A 157 21.85 3.36 10.69
C GLN A 157 21.40 4.64 10.01
N LYS A 158 21.02 4.53 8.75
CA LYS A 158 20.41 5.62 7.99
C LYS A 158 19.21 5.09 7.22
N LYS A 159 18.05 5.65 7.52
CA LYS A 159 16.81 5.39 6.79
C LYS A 159 16.43 6.61 5.96
N THR A 160 16.11 6.36 4.68
CA THR A 160 15.56 7.35 3.75
C THR A 160 14.19 6.87 3.31
N TYR A 161 13.21 7.73 3.41
CA TYR A 161 11.83 7.45 3.03
C TYR A 161 11.29 8.58 2.19
N ASP A 162 10.87 8.24 0.96
CA ASP A 162 10.26 9.17 0.02
C ASP A 162 8.89 8.62 -0.38
N ARG A 163 7.89 9.47 -0.37
CA ARG A 163 6.54 9.14 -0.82
C ARG A 163 5.98 10.25 -1.68
N LEU A 164 5.54 9.88 -2.87
CA LEU A 164 4.80 10.74 -3.79
C LEU A 164 3.40 10.18 -3.98
N GLY A 165 2.38 11.01 -3.77
CA GLY A 165 0.99 10.69 -4.06
C GLY A 165 0.40 11.75 -4.98
N VAL A 166 -0.25 11.31 -6.05
CA VAL A 166 -0.97 12.17 -6.98
C VAL A 166 -2.40 11.66 -7.11
N GLU A 167 -3.35 12.56 -7.07
CA GLU A 167 -4.76 12.28 -7.32
C GLU A 167 -5.27 13.26 -8.38
N ALA A 168 -5.98 12.74 -9.37
CA ALA A 168 -6.63 13.53 -10.40
C ALA A 168 -8.08 13.05 -10.57
N THR A 169 -8.96 13.98 -10.86
CA THR A 169 -10.40 13.74 -11.06
C THR A 169 -10.89 14.47 -12.30
N GLY A 170 -12.02 14.03 -12.83
CA GLY A 170 -12.67 14.77 -13.92
C GLY A 170 -12.01 14.57 -15.29
N PHE A 171 -11.52 13.37 -15.58
CA PHE A 171 -11.03 13.04 -16.93
C PHE A 171 -12.18 13.09 -17.93
N ALA A 172 -11.88 13.52 -19.14
CA ALA A 172 -12.88 13.71 -20.20
C ALA A 172 -13.60 12.39 -20.61
N ASN A 173 -12.96 11.26 -20.37
CA ASN A 173 -13.53 9.93 -20.59
C ASN A 173 -12.76 8.87 -19.80
N ASP A 174 -13.35 7.68 -19.66
CA ASP A 174 -12.78 6.56 -18.90
C ASP A 174 -11.70 5.77 -19.67
N ARG A 175 -11.25 6.24 -20.82
CA ARG A 175 -10.14 5.63 -21.58
C ARG A 175 -8.77 6.18 -21.18
N ILE A 176 -8.75 7.34 -20.52
CA ILE A 176 -7.52 7.98 -20.04
C ILE A 176 -7.39 7.64 -18.56
N HIS A 177 -6.56 6.67 -18.25
CA HIS A 177 -6.40 6.12 -16.90
C HIS A 177 -5.10 6.57 -16.21
N GLU A 178 -4.14 7.10 -16.94
CA GLU A 178 -2.81 7.39 -16.39
C GLU A 178 -2.64 8.86 -16.03
N VAL A 179 -2.14 9.08 -14.82
CA VAL A 179 -1.58 10.35 -14.38
C VAL A 179 -0.08 10.21 -14.51
N THR A 180 0.48 10.74 -15.59
CA THR A 180 1.93 10.78 -15.84
C THR A 180 2.54 12.07 -15.29
#